data_f5ed7eb32e4c60881a64604a0804f35a
#
_entry.id   f5ed7eb32e4c60881a64604a0804f35a
#
_cell.length_a   1.000
_cell.length_b   1.000
_cell.length_c   1.000
_cell.angle_alpha   90.00
_cell.angle_beta   90.00
_cell.angle_gamma   90.00
#
_symmetry.space_group_name_H-M   'P 1'
#
loop_
_entity.id
_entity.type
_entity.pdbx_description
1 polymer ?
#
loop_
_entity_poly.entity_id
_entity_poly.type
_entity_poly.pdbx_seq_one_letter_code
_entity_poly.pdbx_strand_id
1 'polypeptide(L)'
;MKKLDIQAIRADFPILSQTVNGKPLVYFDNGATAQKPKVVIDAITKYYQEINANIHRGVHTLSQLATDAYEVSRNTIQKHLNAKHNHEIIFTSGTTHGINLVANGFAALLQPGDEVMVSAIEHHSNIVPWQFLCERTGANLVVIPMNEKGELILSEFDRLLNEKVKIIAVNHISNALGTVNPIAEIIEKAHQVGAAVLIDGAQATPHLRPDVQELDCDFYVFSGHKVCGPTGVGILYGKESWLNRLPPYQGGGEMIKEVTFAKTTYADLPHKFEAGTPNIAGGIVLGTAIDYLNEIGFEAIEAYEQELLAYGTEKLLEIEGVKIYGTGAHKASLISFNIEGIHPYDIGTIVDKLGIAVRTGHHCAQPVMNFFDIPGTVRASFAFYNTKEEIDIFVEAVKKAKQMLS
;
A
#
# COMPACT_ATOMS: atom_id res chain seq x y z
N MET A 1 -15.98 -18.30 11.81
CA MET A 1 -14.63 -17.84 11.44
C MET A 1 -13.57 -18.63 12.18
N LYS A 2 -12.43 -18.94 11.54
CA LYS A 2 -11.28 -19.60 12.20
C LYS A 2 -10.69 -18.61 13.20
N LYS A 3 -10.61 -18.98 14.48
CA LYS A 3 -9.95 -18.13 15.48
C LYS A 3 -8.44 -18.26 15.29
N LEU A 4 -7.74 -17.13 15.20
CA LEU A 4 -6.29 -17.10 15.06
C LEU A 4 -5.60 -17.50 16.37
N ASP A 5 -4.58 -18.35 16.27
CA ASP A 5 -3.62 -18.56 17.36
C ASP A 5 -2.53 -17.49 17.27
N ILE A 6 -2.77 -16.37 17.94
CA ILE A 6 -1.89 -15.20 17.87
C ILE A 6 -0.48 -15.51 18.40
N GLN A 7 -0.36 -16.38 19.40
CA GLN A 7 0.96 -16.73 19.96
C GLN A 7 1.78 -17.58 18.98
N ALA A 8 1.14 -18.53 18.29
CA ALA A 8 1.79 -19.30 17.23
C ALA A 8 2.20 -18.38 16.06
N ILE A 9 1.33 -17.49 15.61
CA ILE A 9 1.64 -16.52 14.55
C ILE A 9 2.80 -15.60 14.96
N ARG A 10 2.81 -15.05 16.17
CA ARG A 10 3.90 -14.18 16.67
C ARG A 10 5.26 -14.89 16.68
N ALA A 11 5.30 -16.18 16.95
CA ALA A 11 6.53 -16.98 16.94
C ALA A 11 7.17 -17.04 15.54
N ASP A 12 6.39 -16.84 14.47
CA ASP A 12 6.91 -16.76 13.10
C ASP A 12 7.70 -15.45 12.83
N PHE A 13 7.57 -14.43 13.67
CA PHE A 13 8.18 -13.11 13.49
C PHE A 13 9.35 -12.90 14.47
N PRO A 14 10.61 -13.25 14.11
CA PRO A 14 11.75 -13.22 15.03
C PRO A 14 12.00 -11.85 15.66
N ILE A 15 11.71 -10.77 14.93
CA ILE A 15 11.95 -9.40 15.41
C ILE A 15 11.06 -9.04 16.62
N LEU A 16 9.89 -9.66 16.77
CA LEU A 16 8.98 -9.35 17.88
C LEU A 16 9.49 -9.83 19.24
N SER A 17 10.53 -10.67 19.25
CA SER A 17 11.23 -11.09 20.48
C SER A 17 12.36 -10.13 20.91
N GLN A 18 12.62 -9.07 20.13
CA GLN A 18 13.68 -8.09 20.45
C GLN A 18 13.32 -7.20 21.63
N THR A 19 14.34 -6.62 22.20
CA THR A 19 14.21 -5.55 23.20
C THR A 19 14.72 -4.24 22.63
N VAL A 20 13.99 -3.16 22.88
CA VAL A 20 14.35 -1.78 22.48
C VAL A 20 14.38 -0.93 23.73
N ASN A 21 15.49 -0.17 23.96
CA ASN A 21 15.71 0.62 25.17
C ASN A 21 15.56 -0.21 26.48
N GLY A 22 15.91 -1.51 26.45
CA GLY A 22 15.80 -2.41 27.60
C GLY A 22 14.37 -2.86 27.92
N LYS A 23 13.41 -2.65 27.01
CA LYS A 23 12.01 -3.06 27.12
C LYS A 23 11.64 -4.02 25.98
N PRO A 24 10.70 -4.96 26.18
CA PRO A 24 10.14 -5.73 25.06
C PRO A 24 9.62 -4.80 23.97
N LEU A 25 9.89 -5.14 22.70
CA LEU A 25 9.41 -4.38 21.56
C LEU A 25 7.89 -4.46 21.44
N VAL A 26 7.22 -3.32 21.38
CA VAL A 26 5.84 -3.17 20.90
C VAL A 26 5.90 -2.45 19.55
N TYR A 27 5.50 -3.13 18.47
CA TYR A 27 5.64 -2.59 17.11
C TYR A 27 4.28 -2.20 16.54
N PHE A 28 3.99 -0.91 16.49
CA PHE A 28 2.75 -0.32 15.98
C PHE A 28 2.98 0.65 14.80
N ASP A 29 4.07 0.47 14.04
CA ASP A 29 4.32 1.22 12.79
C ASP A 29 4.09 0.35 11.53
N ASN A 30 3.13 -0.59 11.60
CA ASN A 30 2.83 -1.53 10.50
C ASN A 30 2.36 -0.82 9.22
N GLY A 31 1.65 0.30 9.34
CA GLY A 31 1.24 1.12 8.20
C GLY A 31 2.41 1.75 7.42
N ALA A 32 3.63 1.77 8.00
CA ALA A 32 4.84 2.15 7.29
C ALA A 32 5.53 0.94 6.64
N THR A 33 5.71 -0.15 7.40
CA THR A 33 6.22 -1.43 6.91
C THR A 33 5.79 -2.55 7.86
N ALA A 34 5.26 -3.65 7.35
CA ALA A 34 4.97 -4.83 8.17
C ALA A 34 6.26 -5.60 8.50
N GLN A 35 6.27 -6.36 9.59
CA GLN A 35 7.37 -7.25 9.93
C GLN A 35 7.40 -8.49 9.03
N LYS A 36 8.53 -9.21 9.00
CA LYS A 36 8.74 -10.34 8.10
C LYS A 36 8.71 -11.65 8.87
N PRO A 37 7.85 -12.61 8.49
CA PRO A 37 7.88 -13.94 9.09
C PRO A 37 9.13 -14.70 8.65
N LYS A 38 9.54 -15.65 9.45
CA LYS A 38 10.75 -16.46 9.23
C LYS A 38 10.77 -17.10 7.84
N VAL A 39 9.63 -17.59 7.35
CA VAL A 39 9.53 -18.21 6.02
C VAL A 39 9.94 -17.26 4.89
N VAL A 40 9.63 -15.97 5.01
CA VAL A 40 10.02 -14.92 4.04
C VAL A 40 11.51 -14.63 4.15
N ILE A 41 12.06 -14.57 5.37
CA ILE A 41 13.50 -14.36 5.61
C ILE A 41 14.31 -15.54 5.05
N ASP A 42 13.87 -16.77 5.33
CA ASP A 42 14.53 -17.98 4.86
C ASP A 42 14.47 -18.10 3.33
N ALA A 43 13.34 -17.71 2.71
CA ALA A 43 13.20 -17.74 1.25
C ALA A 43 14.21 -16.84 0.53
N ILE A 44 14.53 -15.65 1.05
CA ILE A 44 15.59 -14.78 0.49
C ILE A 44 16.94 -15.47 0.59
N THR A 45 17.26 -16.04 1.74
CA THR A 45 18.51 -16.75 1.99
C THR A 45 18.65 -17.94 1.04
N LYS A 46 17.60 -18.75 0.92
CA LYS A 46 17.56 -19.91 0.03
C LYS A 46 17.78 -19.55 -1.43
N TYR A 47 17.12 -18.48 -1.92
CA TYR A 47 17.31 -18.00 -3.29
C TYR A 47 18.80 -17.76 -3.59
N TYR A 48 19.50 -16.99 -2.73
CA TYR A 48 20.90 -16.67 -2.97
C TYR A 48 21.84 -17.85 -2.79
N GLN A 49 21.50 -18.81 -1.95
CA GLN A 49 22.33 -20.00 -1.73
C GLN A 49 22.17 -21.06 -2.81
N GLU A 50 20.99 -21.19 -3.42
CA GLU A 50 20.67 -22.36 -4.23
C GLU A 50 20.41 -22.05 -5.71
N ILE A 51 19.75 -20.93 -6.05
CA ILE A 51 19.23 -20.69 -7.41
C ILE A 51 19.53 -19.27 -7.96
N ASN A 52 20.43 -18.53 -7.33
CA ASN A 52 20.75 -17.17 -7.79
C ASN A 52 21.30 -17.16 -9.21
N ALA A 53 20.51 -16.64 -10.14
CA ALA A 53 20.88 -16.44 -11.54
C ALA A 53 20.02 -15.34 -12.17
N ASN A 54 20.45 -14.76 -13.30
CA ASN A 54 19.58 -13.92 -14.11
C ASN A 54 18.48 -14.77 -14.76
N ILE A 55 17.32 -14.15 -15.02
CA ILE A 55 16.10 -14.83 -15.48
C ILE A 55 15.84 -14.62 -16.98
N HIS A 56 14.93 -15.41 -17.54
CA HIS A 56 14.34 -15.38 -18.89
C HIS A 56 15.30 -15.75 -20.04
N ARG A 57 16.54 -15.23 -20.11
CA ARG A 57 17.42 -15.39 -21.28
C ARG A 57 18.57 -16.39 -21.09
N GLY A 58 18.78 -16.88 -19.88
CA GLY A 58 19.83 -17.86 -19.62
C GLY A 58 19.43 -19.26 -20.07
N VAL A 59 20.35 -19.96 -20.74
CA VAL A 59 20.12 -21.34 -21.22
C VAL A 59 20.60 -22.41 -20.24
N HIS A 60 21.10 -22.03 -19.08
CA HIS A 60 21.59 -22.94 -18.04
C HIS A 60 20.57 -23.18 -16.92
N THR A 61 20.71 -24.30 -16.23
CA THR A 61 19.76 -24.81 -15.22
C THR A 61 19.41 -23.78 -14.15
N LEU A 62 20.40 -23.04 -13.61
CA LEU A 62 20.11 -22.06 -12.54
C LEU A 62 19.21 -20.91 -13.06
N SER A 63 19.42 -20.46 -14.32
CA SER A 63 18.56 -19.45 -14.92
C SER A 63 17.13 -19.95 -15.10
N GLN A 64 16.97 -21.21 -15.51
CA GLN A 64 15.65 -21.81 -15.63
C GLN A 64 14.95 -21.91 -14.27
N LEU A 65 15.64 -22.40 -13.24
CA LEU A 65 15.09 -22.50 -11.89
C LEU A 65 14.68 -21.14 -11.31
N ALA A 66 15.52 -20.11 -11.50
CA ALA A 66 15.19 -18.76 -11.06
C ALA A 66 14.01 -18.16 -11.84
N THR A 67 13.93 -18.40 -13.16
CA THR A 67 12.79 -17.98 -13.99
C THR A 67 11.50 -18.64 -13.55
N ASP A 68 11.53 -19.96 -13.36
CA ASP A 68 10.35 -20.72 -12.93
C ASP A 68 9.84 -20.21 -11.57
N ALA A 69 10.75 -19.99 -10.60
CA ALA A 69 10.39 -19.46 -9.29
C ALA A 69 9.79 -18.04 -9.37
N TYR A 70 10.33 -17.20 -10.25
CA TYR A 70 9.83 -15.83 -10.45
C TYR A 70 8.43 -15.82 -11.06
N GLU A 71 8.19 -16.65 -12.08
CA GLU A 71 6.88 -16.76 -12.74
C GLU A 71 5.84 -17.50 -11.86
N VAL A 72 6.26 -18.43 -11.01
CA VAL A 72 5.39 -19.02 -9.97
C VAL A 72 4.91 -17.92 -9.01
N SER A 73 5.78 -17.02 -8.57
CA SER A 73 5.39 -15.89 -7.74
C SER A 73 4.38 -14.96 -8.45
N ARG A 74 4.59 -14.67 -9.75
CA ARG A 74 3.63 -13.90 -10.56
C ARG A 74 2.26 -14.58 -10.58
N ASN A 75 2.21 -15.89 -10.75
CA ASN A 75 0.97 -16.66 -10.74
C ASN A 75 0.29 -16.67 -9.35
N THR A 76 1.07 -16.73 -8.26
CA THR A 76 0.54 -16.58 -6.90
C THR A 76 -0.14 -15.21 -6.73
N ILE A 77 0.52 -14.15 -7.18
CA ILE A 77 0.00 -12.78 -7.07
C ILE A 77 -1.25 -12.60 -7.96
N GLN A 78 -1.23 -13.14 -9.17
CA GLN A 78 -2.39 -13.14 -10.08
C GLN A 78 -3.62 -13.77 -9.42
N LYS A 79 -3.45 -14.93 -8.78
CA LYS A 79 -4.53 -15.63 -8.05
C LYS A 79 -4.96 -14.86 -6.80
N HIS A 80 -4.03 -14.23 -6.10
CA HIS A 80 -4.32 -13.43 -4.91
C HIS A 80 -5.22 -12.24 -5.24
N LEU A 81 -4.91 -11.53 -6.33
CA LEU A 81 -5.70 -10.39 -6.81
C LEU A 81 -6.94 -10.81 -7.60
N ASN A 82 -7.10 -12.09 -7.91
CA ASN A 82 -8.09 -12.61 -8.86
C ASN A 82 -8.00 -11.92 -10.23
N ALA A 83 -6.76 -11.58 -10.70
CA ALA A 83 -6.58 -11.01 -12.03
C ALA A 83 -6.87 -12.06 -13.12
N LYS A 84 -7.42 -11.64 -14.26
CA LYS A 84 -7.82 -12.53 -15.34
C LYS A 84 -6.65 -13.28 -15.96
N HIS A 85 -5.53 -12.58 -16.16
CA HIS A 85 -4.32 -13.11 -16.77
C HIS A 85 -3.09 -12.77 -15.93
N ASN A 86 -2.07 -13.65 -15.94
CA ASN A 86 -0.82 -13.41 -15.22
C ASN A 86 -0.01 -12.25 -15.83
N HIS A 87 -0.14 -12.00 -17.11
CA HIS A 87 0.51 -10.89 -17.80
C HIS A 87 -0.09 -9.51 -17.48
N GLU A 88 -1.18 -9.46 -16.70
CA GLU A 88 -1.72 -8.24 -16.10
C GLU A 88 -0.98 -7.85 -14.80
N ILE A 89 -0.07 -8.70 -14.31
CA ILE A 89 0.74 -8.49 -13.12
C ILE A 89 2.12 -8.00 -13.53
N ILE A 90 2.44 -6.76 -13.20
CA ILE A 90 3.73 -6.11 -13.50
C ILE A 90 4.51 -5.96 -12.19
N PHE A 91 5.72 -6.50 -12.14
CA PHE A 91 6.61 -6.24 -11.02
C PHE A 91 7.18 -4.83 -11.10
N THR A 92 7.12 -4.13 -9.99
CA THR A 92 7.64 -2.77 -9.83
C THR A 92 8.54 -2.70 -8.59
N SER A 93 9.16 -1.57 -8.33
CA SER A 93 9.89 -1.36 -7.07
C SER A 93 9.00 -0.96 -5.88
N GLY A 94 7.68 -0.88 -6.09
CA GLY A 94 6.68 -0.49 -5.09
C GLY A 94 5.55 0.36 -5.67
N THR A 95 4.59 0.69 -4.84
CA THR A 95 3.39 1.48 -5.18
C THR A 95 3.73 2.78 -5.92
N THR A 96 4.68 3.55 -5.40
CA THR A 96 5.11 4.80 -6.03
C THR A 96 5.56 4.60 -7.48
N HIS A 97 6.34 3.53 -7.76
CA HIS A 97 6.75 3.19 -9.13
C HIS A 97 5.55 2.84 -10.01
N GLY A 98 4.63 2.00 -9.51
CA GLY A 98 3.43 1.62 -10.25
C GLY A 98 2.56 2.82 -10.64
N ILE A 99 2.33 3.75 -9.70
CA ILE A 99 1.57 4.97 -9.98
C ILE A 99 2.29 5.86 -11.01
N ASN A 100 3.61 6.05 -10.87
CA ASN A 100 4.39 6.83 -11.85
C ASN A 100 4.37 6.20 -13.24
N LEU A 101 4.40 4.86 -13.34
CA LEU A 101 4.29 4.15 -14.61
C LEU A 101 2.96 4.48 -15.30
N VAL A 102 1.85 4.35 -14.59
CA VAL A 102 0.51 4.66 -15.13
C VAL A 102 0.40 6.15 -15.48
N ALA A 103 0.80 7.05 -14.59
CA ALA A 103 0.76 8.50 -14.83
C ALA A 103 1.60 8.90 -16.05
N ASN A 104 2.81 8.33 -16.19
CA ASN A 104 3.62 8.58 -17.39
C ASN A 104 2.97 8.04 -18.67
N GLY A 105 2.34 6.86 -18.60
CA GLY A 105 1.62 6.28 -19.73
C GLY A 105 0.45 7.15 -20.21
N PHE A 106 -0.29 7.72 -19.26
CA PHE A 106 -1.40 8.64 -19.57
C PHE A 106 -0.95 9.94 -20.22
N ALA A 107 0.32 10.34 -20.09
CA ALA A 107 0.83 11.51 -20.81
C ALA A 107 0.70 11.43 -22.35
N ALA A 108 0.62 10.21 -22.90
CA ALA A 108 0.39 10.00 -24.32
C ALA A 108 -1.10 10.03 -24.71
N LEU A 109 -2.00 10.07 -23.76
CA LEU A 109 -3.45 9.95 -23.97
C LEU A 109 -4.20 11.25 -23.66
N LEU A 110 -3.69 12.06 -22.73
CA LEU A 110 -4.35 13.29 -22.28
C LEU A 110 -4.15 14.45 -23.24
N GLN A 111 -5.14 15.32 -23.28
CA GLN A 111 -5.13 16.59 -24.02
C GLN A 111 -5.24 17.77 -23.05
N PRO A 112 -4.79 18.99 -23.44
CA PRO A 112 -5.03 20.18 -22.64
C PRO A 112 -6.51 20.38 -22.32
N GLY A 113 -6.81 20.60 -21.03
CA GLY A 113 -8.18 20.75 -20.54
C GLY A 113 -8.87 19.46 -20.12
N ASP A 114 -8.27 18.27 -20.35
CA ASP A 114 -8.69 17.04 -19.68
C ASP A 114 -8.47 17.13 -18.16
N GLU A 115 -9.09 16.25 -17.42
CA GLU A 115 -9.04 16.25 -15.97
C GLU A 115 -8.50 14.93 -15.41
N VAL A 116 -7.64 15.03 -14.39
CA VAL A 116 -7.18 13.92 -13.54
C VAL A 116 -7.77 14.14 -12.17
N MET A 117 -8.44 13.14 -11.62
CA MET A 117 -9.11 13.28 -10.33
C MET A 117 -8.40 12.44 -9.26
N VAL A 118 -8.14 13.04 -8.10
CA VAL A 118 -7.59 12.37 -6.91
C VAL A 118 -8.45 12.69 -5.69
N SER A 119 -8.27 11.97 -4.58
CA SER A 119 -8.96 12.32 -3.34
C SER A 119 -8.13 13.23 -2.43
N ALA A 120 -8.78 13.95 -1.51
CA ALA A 120 -8.13 14.79 -0.51
C ALA A 120 -7.35 14.00 0.55
N ILE A 121 -7.52 12.68 0.62
CA ILE A 121 -6.90 11.79 1.62
C ILE A 121 -5.78 10.91 1.05
N GLU A 122 -5.21 11.30 -0.10
CA GLU A 122 -4.16 10.52 -0.76
C GLU A 122 -2.80 10.64 -0.07
N HIS A 123 -2.04 9.55 -0.16
CA HIS A 123 -0.59 9.57 0.07
C HIS A 123 0.10 10.42 -1.01
N HIS A 124 1.22 11.06 -0.69
CA HIS A 124 1.98 11.89 -1.66
C HIS A 124 2.32 11.13 -2.95
N SER A 125 2.54 9.82 -2.88
CA SER A 125 2.78 8.97 -4.07
C SER A 125 1.61 8.94 -5.05
N ASN A 126 0.39 9.24 -4.58
CA ASN A 126 -0.82 9.29 -5.40
C ASN A 126 -1.35 10.71 -5.60
N ILE A 127 -0.50 11.71 -5.40
CA ILE A 127 -0.74 13.12 -5.73
C ILE A 127 0.31 13.63 -6.72
N VAL A 128 1.59 13.54 -6.34
CA VAL A 128 2.70 14.19 -7.06
C VAL A 128 2.87 13.69 -8.50
N PRO A 129 2.77 12.38 -8.81
CA PRO A 129 2.86 11.92 -10.20
C PRO A 129 1.76 12.51 -11.11
N TRP A 130 0.57 12.73 -10.56
CA TRP A 130 -0.56 13.32 -11.27
C TRP A 130 -0.37 14.82 -11.47
N GLN A 131 0.22 15.54 -10.52
CA GLN A 131 0.64 16.94 -10.72
C GLN A 131 1.63 17.06 -11.89
N PHE A 132 2.68 16.22 -11.91
CA PHE A 132 3.63 16.16 -13.02
C PHE A 132 2.96 15.84 -14.37
N LEU A 133 1.98 14.94 -14.37
CA LEU A 133 1.21 14.61 -15.56
C LEU A 133 0.44 15.85 -16.06
N CYS A 134 -0.30 16.51 -15.17
CA CYS A 134 -1.07 17.71 -15.50
C CYS A 134 -0.19 18.85 -16.03
N GLU A 135 0.95 19.11 -15.37
CA GLU A 135 1.93 20.12 -15.81
C GLU A 135 2.45 19.85 -17.24
N ARG A 136 2.71 18.57 -17.58
CA ARG A 136 3.24 18.19 -18.89
C ARG A 136 2.20 18.22 -20.00
N THR A 137 0.94 17.94 -19.68
CA THR A 137 -0.12 17.75 -20.69
C THR A 137 -1.05 18.94 -20.82
N GLY A 138 -1.06 19.87 -19.85
CA GLY A 138 -2.06 20.92 -19.75
C GLY A 138 -3.42 20.44 -19.24
N ALA A 139 -3.49 19.25 -18.66
CA ALA A 139 -4.66 18.75 -17.96
C ALA A 139 -4.80 19.42 -16.58
N ASN A 140 -5.97 19.30 -15.97
CA ASN A 140 -6.27 19.89 -14.67
C ASN A 140 -6.34 18.79 -13.61
N LEU A 141 -5.79 19.05 -12.42
CA LEU A 141 -5.97 18.20 -11.25
C LEU A 141 -7.24 18.60 -10.51
N VAL A 142 -8.15 17.65 -10.32
CA VAL A 142 -9.42 17.82 -9.59
C VAL A 142 -9.36 16.99 -8.31
N VAL A 143 -9.84 17.55 -7.20
CA VAL A 143 -9.74 16.88 -5.88
C VAL A 143 -11.13 16.59 -5.32
N ILE A 144 -11.40 15.33 -5.01
CA ILE A 144 -12.60 14.90 -4.27
C ILE A 144 -12.40 15.30 -2.81
N PRO A 145 -13.24 16.20 -2.24
CA PRO A 145 -13.06 16.67 -0.88
C PRO A 145 -13.43 15.62 0.16
N MET A 146 -12.95 15.80 1.40
CA MET A 146 -13.34 15.00 2.55
C MET A 146 -14.10 15.83 3.57
N ASN A 147 -14.82 15.15 4.47
CA ASN A 147 -15.52 15.73 5.61
C ASN A 147 -14.66 15.69 6.90
N GLU A 148 -15.16 16.24 8.00
CA GLU A 148 -14.48 16.27 9.30
C GLU A 148 -14.24 14.88 9.91
N LYS A 149 -14.94 13.85 9.45
CA LYS A 149 -14.69 12.46 9.85
C LYS A 149 -13.56 11.81 9.07
N GLY A 150 -13.06 12.49 8.02
CA GLY A 150 -12.06 11.96 7.10
C GLY A 150 -12.65 10.99 6.08
N GLU A 151 -13.91 11.11 5.72
CA GLU A 151 -14.60 10.36 4.67
C GLU A 151 -14.74 11.22 3.42
N LEU A 152 -14.70 10.62 2.22
CA LEU A 152 -14.91 11.33 0.97
C LEU A 152 -16.36 11.82 0.87
N ILE A 153 -16.56 13.05 0.37
CA ILE A 153 -17.89 13.62 0.15
C ILE A 153 -18.38 13.18 -1.23
N LEU A 154 -19.13 12.07 -1.30
CA LEU A 154 -19.57 11.47 -2.57
C LEU A 154 -20.51 12.39 -3.37
N SER A 155 -21.28 13.25 -2.73
CA SER A 155 -22.10 14.25 -3.44
C SER A 155 -21.25 15.28 -4.19
N GLU A 156 -20.07 15.62 -3.66
CA GLU A 156 -19.10 16.47 -4.37
C GLU A 156 -18.37 15.68 -5.47
N PHE A 157 -18.06 14.42 -5.25
CA PHE A 157 -17.56 13.53 -6.31
C PHE A 157 -18.53 13.50 -7.49
N ASP A 158 -19.82 13.27 -7.25
CA ASP A 158 -20.84 13.27 -8.29
C ASP A 158 -20.93 14.61 -9.05
N ARG A 159 -20.80 15.72 -8.34
CA ARG A 159 -20.82 17.06 -8.93
C ARG A 159 -19.59 17.36 -9.81
N LEU A 160 -18.42 16.83 -9.40
CA LEU A 160 -17.15 17.04 -10.09
C LEU A 160 -16.96 16.09 -11.27
N LEU A 161 -17.60 14.92 -11.25
CA LEU A 161 -17.46 13.90 -12.28
C LEU A 161 -18.09 14.34 -13.59
N ASN A 162 -17.31 14.33 -14.69
CA ASN A 162 -17.75 14.72 -16.01
C ASN A 162 -16.88 14.05 -17.11
N GLU A 163 -17.23 14.19 -18.38
CA GLU A 163 -16.55 13.55 -19.52
C GLU A 163 -15.10 14.00 -19.76
N LYS A 164 -14.64 15.11 -19.13
CA LYS A 164 -13.25 15.55 -19.21
C LYS A 164 -12.36 14.74 -18.27
N VAL A 165 -12.93 14.12 -17.24
CA VAL A 165 -12.19 13.24 -16.33
C VAL A 165 -11.74 12.00 -17.11
N LYS A 166 -10.43 11.77 -17.21
CA LYS A 166 -9.85 10.66 -17.98
C LYS A 166 -9.30 9.56 -17.08
N ILE A 167 -8.88 9.93 -15.87
CA ILE A 167 -8.43 8.98 -14.86
C ILE A 167 -8.76 9.49 -13.47
N ILE A 168 -9.19 8.58 -12.60
CA ILE A 168 -9.38 8.80 -11.17
C ILE A 168 -8.38 7.92 -10.44
N ALA A 169 -7.61 8.52 -9.51
CA ALA A 169 -6.64 7.80 -8.70
C ALA A 169 -6.94 8.01 -7.22
N VAL A 170 -7.41 6.96 -6.54
CA VAL A 170 -7.82 7.02 -5.14
C VAL A 170 -7.23 5.86 -4.34
N ASN A 171 -6.95 6.10 -3.06
CA ASN A 171 -6.54 5.03 -2.16
C ASN A 171 -7.75 4.18 -1.74
N HIS A 172 -7.53 2.88 -1.57
CA HIS A 172 -8.53 1.98 -1.02
C HIS A 172 -8.70 2.23 0.48
N ILE A 173 -7.57 2.38 1.19
CA ILE A 173 -7.52 2.70 2.62
C ILE A 173 -6.52 3.83 2.84
N SER A 174 -6.96 4.87 3.57
CA SER A 174 -6.09 5.99 3.93
C SER A 174 -5.00 5.58 4.91
N ASN A 175 -3.75 5.84 4.56
CA ASN A 175 -2.59 5.59 5.42
C ASN A 175 -2.50 6.54 6.62
N ALA A 176 -3.18 7.67 6.56
CA ALA A 176 -3.18 8.68 7.64
C ALA A 176 -4.37 8.53 8.60
N LEU A 177 -5.54 8.17 8.07
CA LEU A 177 -6.80 8.16 8.84
C LEU A 177 -7.36 6.76 9.08
N GLY A 178 -6.95 5.77 8.28
CA GLY A 178 -7.51 4.42 8.28
C GLY A 178 -8.88 4.31 7.59
N THR A 179 -9.41 5.40 7.07
CA THR A 179 -10.69 5.40 6.35
C THR A 179 -10.66 4.42 5.17
N VAL A 180 -11.62 3.53 5.09
CA VAL A 180 -11.87 2.65 3.94
C VAL A 180 -12.78 3.38 2.98
N ASN A 181 -12.30 3.63 1.76
CA ASN A 181 -13.05 4.37 0.75
C ASN A 181 -14.03 3.48 -0.02
N PRO A 182 -15.18 4.00 -0.46
CA PRO A 182 -16.18 3.28 -1.22
C PRO A 182 -15.77 3.14 -2.69
N ILE A 183 -14.64 2.44 -2.93
CA ILE A 183 -14.00 2.38 -4.26
C ILE A 183 -14.88 1.71 -5.32
N ALA A 184 -15.73 0.75 -4.96
CA ALA A 184 -16.64 0.11 -5.91
C ALA A 184 -17.62 1.12 -6.53
N GLU A 185 -18.22 2.00 -5.71
CA GLU A 185 -19.10 3.06 -6.17
C GLU A 185 -18.35 4.10 -7.04
N ILE A 186 -17.13 4.45 -6.65
CA ILE A 186 -16.28 5.38 -7.42
C ILE A 186 -15.95 4.79 -8.79
N ILE A 187 -15.58 3.49 -8.86
CA ILE A 187 -15.24 2.80 -10.11
C ILE A 187 -16.46 2.76 -11.03
N GLU A 188 -17.61 2.32 -10.53
CA GLU A 188 -18.85 2.23 -11.32
C GLU A 188 -19.19 3.58 -11.97
N LYS A 189 -19.20 4.66 -11.18
CA LYS A 189 -19.52 5.99 -11.67
C LYS A 189 -18.47 6.54 -12.64
N ALA A 190 -17.17 6.28 -12.38
CA ALA A 190 -16.07 6.67 -13.25
C ALA A 190 -16.23 6.05 -14.66
N HIS A 191 -16.55 4.78 -14.72
CA HIS A 191 -16.74 4.07 -15.98
C HIS A 191 -17.94 4.60 -16.78
N GLN A 192 -18.99 5.13 -16.13
CA GLN A 192 -20.13 5.75 -16.82
C GLN A 192 -19.74 6.98 -17.65
N VAL A 193 -18.68 7.68 -17.26
CA VAL A 193 -18.12 8.82 -18.02
C VAL A 193 -16.90 8.45 -18.86
N GLY A 194 -16.50 7.17 -18.88
CA GLY A 194 -15.36 6.66 -19.63
C GLY A 194 -13.98 6.94 -19.00
N ALA A 195 -13.95 7.29 -17.72
CA ALA A 195 -12.71 7.49 -16.96
C ALA A 195 -12.12 6.16 -16.49
N ALA A 196 -10.79 6.01 -16.60
CA ALA A 196 -10.06 4.91 -15.99
C ALA A 196 -9.93 5.10 -14.47
N VAL A 197 -9.77 4.00 -13.70
CA VAL A 197 -9.58 4.08 -12.26
C VAL A 197 -8.33 3.32 -11.81
N LEU A 198 -7.43 4.04 -11.12
CA LEU A 198 -6.31 3.48 -10.41
C LEU A 198 -6.60 3.46 -8.90
N ILE A 199 -6.46 2.29 -8.29
CA ILE A 199 -6.60 2.11 -6.85
C ILE A 199 -5.22 1.95 -6.21
N ASP A 200 -4.87 2.86 -5.29
CA ASP A 200 -3.74 2.66 -4.39
C ASP A 200 -4.14 1.71 -3.26
N GLY A 201 -3.76 0.45 -3.41
CA GLY A 201 -4.04 -0.62 -2.46
C GLY A 201 -2.96 -0.82 -1.40
N ALA A 202 -1.98 0.09 -1.29
CA ALA A 202 -0.82 -0.09 -0.41
C ALA A 202 -1.17 -0.31 1.07
N GLN A 203 -2.26 0.27 1.55
CA GLN A 203 -2.75 0.06 2.92
C GLN A 203 -3.88 -0.98 2.99
N ALA A 204 -4.48 -1.34 1.88
CA ALA A 204 -5.58 -2.31 1.87
C ALA A 204 -5.06 -3.76 1.79
N THR A 205 -4.12 -4.02 0.89
CA THR A 205 -3.60 -5.38 0.61
C THR A 205 -3.05 -6.12 1.84
N PRO A 206 -2.47 -5.47 2.88
CA PRO A 206 -2.09 -6.16 4.10
C PRO A 206 -3.26 -6.68 4.94
N HIS A 207 -4.44 -6.08 4.83
CA HIS A 207 -5.58 -6.26 5.74
C HIS A 207 -6.74 -7.01 5.10
N LEU A 208 -6.89 -6.91 3.77
CA LEU A 208 -7.96 -7.55 3.01
C LEU A 208 -7.41 -8.10 1.68
N ARG A 209 -8.10 -9.09 1.14
CA ARG A 209 -7.79 -9.66 -0.17
C ARG A 209 -8.57 -8.92 -1.25
N PRO A 210 -7.88 -8.14 -2.12
CA PRO A 210 -8.58 -7.45 -3.21
C PRO A 210 -9.00 -8.43 -4.30
N ASP A 211 -10.20 -8.25 -4.85
CA ASP A 211 -10.67 -8.92 -6.06
C ASP A 211 -10.79 -7.88 -7.17
N VAL A 212 -9.80 -7.82 -8.07
CA VAL A 212 -9.75 -6.79 -9.11
C VAL A 212 -10.77 -7.01 -10.22
N GLN A 213 -11.29 -8.24 -10.38
CA GLN A 213 -12.38 -8.51 -11.32
C GLN A 213 -13.73 -8.07 -10.75
N GLU A 214 -14.01 -8.36 -9.48
CA GLU A 214 -15.22 -7.90 -8.80
C GLU A 214 -15.27 -6.38 -8.69
N LEU A 215 -14.14 -5.76 -8.34
CA LEU A 215 -14.00 -4.29 -8.28
C LEU A 215 -14.10 -3.64 -9.66
N ASP A 216 -13.73 -4.37 -10.70
CA ASP A 216 -13.61 -3.86 -12.07
C ASP A 216 -12.67 -2.65 -12.20
N CYS A 217 -11.67 -2.50 -11.31
CA CYS A 217 -10.69 -1.42 -11.41
C CYS A 217 -9.75 -1.62 -12.61
N ASP A 218 -9.27 -0.53 -13.19
CA ASP A 218 -8.39 -0.59 -14.36
C ASP A 218 -6.93 -0.81 -13.96
N PHE A 219 -6.55 -0.28 -12.80
CA PHE A 219 -5.23 -0.46 -12.20
C PHE A 219 -5.34 -0.63 -10.69
N TYR A 220 -4.49 -1.48 -10.13
CA TYR A 220 -4.35 -1.68 -8.69
C TYR A 220 -2.87 -1.78 -8.32
N VAL A 221 -2.42 -1.03 -7.32
CA VAL A 221 -1.00 -0.99 -6.94
C VAL A 221 -0.79 -1.29 -5.46
N PHE A 222 0.28 -2.02 -5.13
CA PHE A 222 0.71 -2.20 -3.75
C PHE A 222 2.21 -2.45 -3.62
N SER A 223 2.73 -2.37 -2.40
CA SER A 223 4.15 -2.57 -2.08
C SER A 223 4.38 -3.83 -1.25
N GLY A 224 5.37 -4.63 -1.63
CA GLY A 224 5.70 -5.89 -0.97
C GLY A 224 6.03 -5.73 0.51
N HIS A 225 6.74 -4.66 0.91
CA HIS A 225 7.14 -4.46 2.29
C HIS A 225 5.99 -4.24 3.27
N LYS A 226 4.77 -3.99 2.81
CA LYS A 226 3.57 -3.86 3.65
C LYS A 226 2.82 -5.17 3.81
N VAL A 227 2.94 -6.10 2.85
CA VAL A 227 2.34 -7.44 2.89
C VAL A 227 3.33 -8.50 3.38
N CYS A 228 4.09 -8.21 4.43
CA CYS A 228 5.12 -9.08 5.01
C CYS A 228 6.27 -9.46 4.06
N GLY A 229 6.30 -8.93 2.84
CA GLY A 229 7.29 -9.19 1.82
C GLY A 229 8.51 -8.26 1.88
N PRO A 230 9.47 -8.41 0.95
CA PRO A 230 10.67 -7.58 0.88
C PRO A 230 10.40 -6.11 0.55
N THR A 231 11.36 -5.24 0.88
CA THR A 231 11.44 -3.87 0.34
C THR A 231 11.93 -3.89 -1.11
N GLY A 232 11.68 -2.81 -1.86
CA GLY A 232 12.18 -2.65 -3.23
C GLY A 232 11.50 -3.57 -4.25
N VAL A 233 10.32 -4.07 -3.93
CA VAL A 233 9.41 -4.80 -4.82
C VAL A 233 7.97 -4.41 -4.54
N GLY A 234 7.16 -4.37 -5.57
CA GLY A 234 5.73 -4.12 -5.52
C GLY A 234 5.06 -4.58 -6.80
N ILE A 235 3.77 -4.40 -6.87
CA ILE A 235 2.93 -4.84 -7.98
C ILE A 235 2.14 -3.67 -8.53
N LEU A 236 2.05 -3.64 -9.85
CA LEU A 236 1.00 -2.98 -10.60
C LEU A 236 0.18 -4.08 -11.30
N TYR A 237 -1.08 -4.21 -10.92
CA TYR A 237 -2.09 -4.83 -11.76
C TYR A 237 -2.62 -3.80 -12.75
N GLY A 238 -2.81 -4.18 -14.00
CA GLY A 238 -3.51 -3.37 -14.98
C GLY A 238 -4.31 -4.25 -15.92
N LYS A 239 -5.54 -3.85 -16.25
CA LYS A 239 -6.32 -4.54 -17.29
C LYS A 239 -5.50 -4.61 -18.58
N GLU A 240 -5.46 -5.78 -19.24
CA GLU A 240 -4.74 -6.00 -20.49
C GLU A 240 -5.04 -4.93 -21.54
N SER A 241 -6.31 -4.55 -21.66
CA SER A 241 -6.76 -3.49 -22.59
C SER A 241 -6.08 -2.15 -22.36
N TRP A 242 -5.87 -1.77 -21.11
CA TRP A 242 -5.16 -0.55 -20.74
C TRP A 242 -3.66 -0.70 -20.89
N LEU A 243 -3.05 -1.79 -20.42
CA LEU A 243 -1.60 -2.03 -20.55
C LEU A 243 -1.17 -2.05 -22.02
N ASN A 244 -1.99 -2.56 -22.93
CA ASN A 244 -1.70 -2.52 -24.37
C ASN A 244 -1.72 -1.10 -24.94
N ARG A 245 -2.56 -0.21 -24.43
CA ARG A 245 -2.66 1.20 -24.87
C ARG A 245 -1.52 2.08 -24.36
N LEU A 246 -1.03 1.81 -23.13
CA LEU A 246 0.03 2.62 -22.54
C LEU A 246 1.37 2.36 -23.25
N PRO A 247 2.19 3.40 -23.54
CA PRO A 247 3.56 3.21 -24.02
C PRO A 247 4.44 2.60 -22.91
N PRO A 248 5.62 2.03 -23.28
CA PRO A 248 6.61 1.65 -22.27
C PRO A 248 7.01 2.82 -21.39
N TYR A 249 7.28 2.53 -20.11
CA TYR A 249 7.69 3.55 -19.13
C TYR A 249 9.19 3.74 -19.08
N GLN A 250 9.94 2.62 -19.10
CA GLN A 250 11.39 2.60 -19.09
C GLN A 250 11.90 1.88 -20.34
N GLY A 251 13.04 2.33 -20.87
CA GLY A 251 13.73 1.67 -22.00
C GLY A 251 14.98 0.94 -21.54
N GLY A 252 15.22 -0.24 -22.06
CA GLY A 252 16.40 -1.05 -21.73
C GLY A 252 16.35 -2.46 -22.30
N GLY A 253 17.09 -3.36 -21.71
CA GLY A 253 16.98 -4.80 -21.97
C GLY A 253 15.67 -5.37 -21.46
N GLU A 254 15.37 -6.62 -21.75
CA GLU A 254 14.16 -7.40 -21.41
C GLU A 254 12.87 -6.89 -22.07
N MET A 255 12.58 -5.59 -22.03
CA MET A 255 11.34 -4.97 -22.50
C MET A 255 11.28 -4.78 -24.03
N ILE A 256 12.29 -5.19 -24.77
CA ILE A 256 12.42 -5.04 -26.22
C ILE A 256 12.21 -6.38 -26.95
N LYS A 257 11.64 -6.32 -28.18
CA LYS A 257 11.56 -7.43 -29.12
C LYS A 257 12.69 -7.34 -30.18
N GLU A 258 12.84 -6.17 -30.79
CA GLU A 258 13.88 -5.89 -31.76
C GLU A 258 14.42 -4.47 -31.57
N VAL A 259 15.73 -4.28 -31.67
CA VAL A 259 16.40 -2.98 -31.56
C VAL A 259 17.28 -2.75 -32.77
N THR A 260 17.05 -1.63 -33.45
CA THR A 260 17.93 -1.06 -34.44
C THR A 260 18.21 0.40 -34.10
N PHE A 261 19.25 1.01 -34.73
CA PHE A 261 19.48 2.46 -34.51
C PHE A 261 18.32 3.33 -35.03
N ALA A 262 17.52 2.83 -35.96
CA ALA A 262 16.40 3.57 -36.54
C ALA A 262 15.09 3.37 -35.74
N LYS A 263 14.88 2.20 -35.15
CA LYS A 263 13.59 1.86 -34.50
C LYS A 263 13.77 0.71 -33.51
N THR A 264 12.97 0.75 -32.46
CA THR A 264 12.79 -0.33 -31.49
C THR A 264 11.34 -0.82 -31.51
N THR A 265 11.14 -2.14 -31.41
CA THR A 265 9.86 -2.76 -31.10
C THR A 265 9.92 -3.37 -29.71
N TYR A 266 8.78 -3.44 -29.04
CA TYR A 266 8.71 -3.80 -27.63
C TYR A 266 8.22 -5.23 -27.43
N ALA A 267 8.58 -5.82 -26.29
CA ALA A 267 8.10 -7.12 -25.88
C ALA A 267 6.59 -7.08 -25.58
N ASP A 268 5.99 -8.26 -25.56
CA ASP A 268 4.61 -8.43 -25.13
C ASP A 268 4.49 -8.23 -23.60
N LEU A 269 3.25 -8.12 -23.07
CA LEU A 269 2.99 -8.08 -21.63
C LEU A 269 3.44 -9.38 -20.96
N PRO A 270 3.95 -9.35 -19.74
CA PRO A 270 4.20 -8.19 -18.88
C PRO A 270 5.52 -7.46 -19.16
N HIS A 271 6.42 -8.07 -19.94
CA HIS A 271 7.82 -7.65 -20.11
C HIS A 271 7.97 -6.25 -20.71
N LYS A 272 6.98 -5.78 -21.49
CA LYS A 272 6.92 -4.39 -22.00
C LYS A 272 7.16 -3.34 -20.91
N PHE A 273 6.80 -3.63 -19.65
CA PHE A 273 6.92 -2.74 -18.50
C PHE A 273 7.99 -3.13 -17.49
N GLU A 274 8.74 -4.21 -17.73
CA GLU A 274 9.77 -4.73 -16.85
C GLU A 274 11.15 -4.59 -17.53
N ALA A 275 11.74 -3.39 -17.50
CA ALA A 275 12.99 -3.08 -18.17
C ALA A 275 14.21 -3.44 -17.29
N GLY A 276 15.19 -4.10 -17.89
CA GLY A 276 16.44 -4.50 -17.23
C GLY A 276 16.27 -5.70 -16.29
N THR A 277 17.36 -6.12 -15.65
CA THR A 277 17.30 -7.19 -14.64
C THR A 277 16.49 -6.73 -13.44
N PRO A 278 15.37 -7.40 -13.10
CA PRO A 278 14.52 -6.99 -12.00
C PRO A 278 15.11 -7.37 -10.63
N ASN A 279 14.43 -6.96 -9.55
CA ASN A 279 14.69 -7.49 -8.21
C ASN A 279 14.19 -8.95 -8.12
N ILE A 280 14.98 -9.90 -8.64
CA ILE A 280 14.59 -11.31 -8.78
C ILE A 280 14.26 -11.91 -7.41
N ALA A 281 15.16 -11.76 -6.42
CA ALA A 281 14.95 -12.25 -5.07
C ALA A 281 13.67 -11.67 -4.45
N GLY A 282 13.46 -10.36 -4.58
CA GLY A 282 12.28 -9.69 -4.07
C GLY A 282 10.99 -10.16 -4.74
N GLY A 283 11.02 -10.36 -6.07
CA GLY A 283 9.88 -10.87 -6.83
C GLY A 283 9.48 -12.28 -6.41
N ILE A 284 10.44 -13.21 -6.33
CA ILE A 284 10.20 -14.59 -5.88
C ILE A 284 9.62 -14.61 -4.46
N VAL A 285 10.25 -13.89 -3.54
CA VAL A 285 9.90 -13.93 -2.11
C VAL A 285 8.59 -13.18 -1.81
N LEU A 286 8.17 -12.26 -2.68
CA LEU A 286 6.85 -11.64 -2.56
C LEU A 286 5.73 -12.69 -2.68
N GLY A 287 5.87 -13.67 -3.59
CA GLY A 287 4.92 -14.80 -3.68
C GLY A 287 4.85 -15.58 -2.37
N THR A 288 6.00 -15.88 -1.76
CA THR A 288 6.05 -16.56 -0.44
C THR A 288 5.32 -15.77 0.65
N ALA A 289 5.46 -14.43 0.65
CA ALA A 289 4.78 -13.58 1.63
C ALA A 289 3.25 -13.58 1.42
N ILE A 290 2.80 -13.55 0.16
CA ILE A 290 1.38 -13.62 -0.19
C ILE A 290 0.80 -15.00 0.18
N ASP A 291 1.51 -16.10 -0.09
CA ASP A 291 1.07 -17.45 0.30
C ASP A 291 0.93 -17.55 1.82
N TYR A 292 1.89 -17.01 2.60
CA TYR A 292 1.80 -16.98 4.06
C TYR A 292 0.54 -16.26 4.55
N LEU A 293 0.20 -15.10 3.99
CA LEU A 293 -1.02 -14.37 4.36
C LEU A 293 -2.29 -15.14 3.95
N ASN A 294 -2.29 -15.76 2.76
CA ASN A 294 -3.41 -16.59 2.30
C ASN A 294 -3.65 -17.80 3.20
N GLU A 295 -2.59 -18.43 3.75
CA GLU A 295 -2.69 -19.56 4.70
C GLU A 295 -3.29 -19.14 6.05
N ILE A 296 -2.96 -17.96 6.55
CA ILE A 296 -3.60 -17.38 7.75
C ILE A 296 -5.08 -17.13 7.46
N GLY A 297 -5.39 -16.51 6.32
CA GLY A 297 -6.73 -16.18 5.85
C GLY A 297 -7.15 -14.75 6.16
N PHE A 298 -7.43 -13.96 5.11
CA PHE A 298 -7.72 -12.53 5.22
C PHE A 298 -8.97 -12.22 6.02
N GLU A 299 -10.02 -13.04 5.95
CA GLU A 299 -11.23 -12.86 6.77
C GLU A 299 -10.92 -12.93 8.27
N ALA A 300 -10.00 -13.82 8.67
CA ALA A 300 -9.59 -13.96 10.06
C ALA A 300 -8.65 -12.83 10.49
N ILE A 301 -7.77 -12.37 9.59
CA ILE A 301 -6.91 -11.20 9.79
C ILE A 301 -7.78 -9.98 10.03
N GLU A 302 -8.68 -9.67 9.12
CA GLU A 302 -9.58 -8.50 9.19
C GLU A 302 -10.40 -8.51 10.50
N ALA A 303 -11.04 -9.62 10.79
CA ALA A 303 -11.86 -9.74 12.01
C ALA A 303 -11.04 -9.48 13.29
N TYR A 304 -9.83 -10.04 13.38
CA TYR A 304 -8.97 -9.83 14.54
C TYR A 304 -8.43 -8.40 14.62
N GLU A 305 -8.04 -7.82 13.51
CA GLU A 305 -7.56 -6.44 13.47
C GLU A 305 -8.67 -5.43 13.80
N GLN A 306 -9.94 -5.72 13.46
CA GLN A 306 -11.08 -4.93 13.91
C GLN A 306 -11.28 -5.00 15.44
N GLU A 307 -11.02 -6.18 16.06
CA GLU A 307 -11.03 -6.28 17.53
C GLU A 307 -9.93 -5.42 18.18
N LEU A 308 -8.72 -5.41 17.59
CA LEU A 308 -7.62 -4.57 18.08
C LEU A 308 -7.93 -3.08 17.91
N LEU A 309 -8.50 -2.69 16.75
CA LEU A 309 -8.90 -1.31 16.48
C LEU A 309 -9.95 -0.82 17.50
N ALA A 310 -11.01 -1.60 17.71
CA ALA A 310 -12.05 -1.25 18.66
C ALA A 310 -11.49 -1.12 20.09
N TYR A 311 -10.70 -2.09 20.53
CA TYR A 311 -10.06 -2.10 21.84
C TYR A 311 -9.12 -0.91 22.04
N GLY A 312 -8.22 -0.66 21.08
CA GLY A 312 -7.26 0.44 21.15
C GLY A 312 -7.94 1.81 21.10
N THR A 313 -9.02 1.93 20.32
CA THR A 313 -9.81 3.18 20.25
C THR A 313 -10.49 3.47 21.60
N GLU A 314 -11.15 2.48 22.21
CA GLU A 314 -11.78 2.61 23.52
C GLU A 314 -10.76 3.05 24.57
N LYS A 315 -9.62 2.34 24.64
CA LYS A 315 -8.56 2.60 25.64
C LYS A 315 -7.88 3.97 25.48
N LEU A 316 -7.65 4.42 24.27
CA LEU A 316 -7.07 5.75 24.03
C LEU A 316 -8.05 6.87 24.40
N LEU A 317 -9.34 6.68 24.16
CA LEU A 317 -10.37 7.68 24.51
C LEU A 317 -10.59 7.81 26.02
N GLU A 318 -10.15 6.87 26.86
CA GLU A 318 -10.12 7.01 28.32
C GLU A 318 -9.11 8.09 28.77
N ILE A 319 -8.16 8.50 27.92
CA ILE A 319 -7.15 9.51 28.23
C ILE A 319 -7.75 10.90 27.94
N GLU A 320 -7.93 11.71 28.96
CA GLU A 320 -8.42 13.08 28.82
C GLU A 320 -7.55 13.90 27.83
N GLY A 321 -8.19 14.66 26.93
CA GLY A 321 -7.54 15.49 25.92
C GLY A 321 -7.07 14.73 24.67
N VAL A 322 -7.26 13.40 24.60
CA VAL A 322 -7.04 12.66 23.37
C VAL A 322 -8.12 12.97 22.35
N LYS A 323 -7.68 13.33 21.14
CA LYS A 323 -8.54 13.51 19.96
C LYS A 323 -8.08 12.56 18.86
N ILE A 324 -8.98 11.69 18.39
CA ILE A 324 -8.74 10.77 17.25
C ILE A 324 -9.17 11.43 15.95
N TYR A 325 -8.37 11.25 14.89
CA TYR A 325 -8.64 11.70 13.53
C TYR A 325 -8.98 10.50 12.63
N GLY A 326 -9.90 10.70 11.69
CA GLY A 326 -10.46 9.60 10.91
C GLY A 326 -11.44 8.78 11.75
N THR A 327 -12.64 9.33 11.94
CA THR A 327 -13.73 8.75 12.77
C THR A 327 -14.88 8.25 11.90
N GLY A 328 -14.62 7.98 10.60
CA GLY A 328 -15.59 7.41 9.67
C GLY A 328 -16.06 6.02 10.11
N ALA A 329 -17.19 5.58 9.55
CA ALA A 329 -17.84 4.33 9.92
C ALA A 329 -17.03 3.08 9.53
N HIS A 330 -16.30 3.14 8.43
CA HIS A 330 -15.48 2.04 7.91
C HIS A 330 -14.00 2.39 8.06
N LYS A 331 -13.28 1.61 8.86
CA LYS A 331 -11.92 1.92 9.23
C LYS A 331 -11.05 0.66 9.32
N ALA A 332 -9.83 0.76 8.79
CA ALA A 332 -8.79 -0.26 8.95
C ALA A 332 -8.04 -0.10 10.27
N SER A 333 -7.19 -1.05 10.59
CA SER A 333 -6.54 -1.23 11.88
C SER A 333 -5.42 -0.22 12.15
N LEU A 334 -5.74 1.08 12.13
CA LEU A 334 -4.85 2.15 12.56
C LEU A 334 -5.62 3.26 13.30
N ILE A 335 -4.92 3.92 14.24
CA ILE A 335 -5.43 5.05 15.00
C ILE A 335 -4.44 6.21 14.87
N SER A 336 -4.92 7.34 14.33
CA SER A 336 -4.20 8.61 14.32
C SER A 336 -4.81 9.53 15.37
N PHE A 337 -3.99 10.03 16.29
CA PHE A 337 -4.47 10.84 17.39
C PHE A 337 -3.48 11.93 17.82
N ASN A 338 -3.98 12.93 18.53
CA ASN A 338 -3.18 13.91 19.27
C ASN A 338 -3.71 14.03 20.71
N ILE A 339 -2.90 14.62 21.57
CA ILE A 339 -3.31 15.05 22.92
C ILE A 339 -3.29 16.58 22.93
N GLU A 340 -4.35 17.20 23.45
CA GLU A 340 -4.47 18.65 23.51
C GLU A 340 -3.26 19.30 24.21
N GLY A 341 -2.69 20.33 23.58
CA GLY A 341 -1.53 21.06 24.09
C GLY A 341 -0.19 20.35 23.95
N ILE A 342 -0.12 19.13 23.43
CA ILE A 342 1.12 18.35 23.33
C ILE A 342 1.44 18.05 21.85
N HIS A 343 2.71 18.33 21.46
CA HIS A 343 3.15 18.05 20.10
C HIS A 343 3.31 16.53 19.87
N PRO A 344 2.78 15.95 18.77
CA PRO A 344 2.82 14.50 18.52
C PRO A 344 4.24 13.90 18.51
N TYR A 345 5.24 14.66 18.09
CA TYR A 345 6.65 14.23 18.08
C TYR A 345 7.17 13.93 19.50
N ASP A 346 6.78 14.75 20.50
CA ASP A 346 7.23 14.57 21.88
C ASP A 346 6.63 13.29 22.49
N ILE A 347 5.35 13.01 22.20
CA ILE A 347 4.70 11.75 22.59
C ILE A 347 5.46 10.56 21.97
N GLY A 348 5.71 10.61 20.66
CA GLY A 348 6.44 9.54 19.96
C GLY A 348 7.84 9.30 20.53
N THR A 349 8.55 10.36 20.87
CA THR A 349 9.87 10.28 21.48
C THR A 349 9.86 9.61 22.85
N ILE A 350 8.85 9.90 23.69
CA ILE A 350 8.74 9.30 25.01
C ILE A 350 8.34 7.83 24.92
N VAL A 351 7.35 7.47 24.07
CA VAL A 351 6.92 6.08 23.94
C VAL A 351 8.02 5.19 23.33
N ASP A 352 8.89 5.74 22.43
CA ASP A 352 10.08 5.03 21.94
C ASP A 352 11.02 4.64 23.07
N LYS A 353 11.27 5.54 24.04
CA LYS A 353 12.08 5.22 25.23
C LYS A 353 11.49 4.11 26.10
N LEU A 354 10.22 3.82 25.91
CA LEU A 354 9.50 2.74 26.59
C LEU A 354 9.39 1.46 25.73
N GLY A 355 10.08 1.39 24.59
CA GLY A 355 10.14 0.22 23.71
C GLY A 355 9.00 0.14 22.69
N ILE A 356 8.25 1.23 22.47
CA ILE A 356 7.07 1.23 21.61
C ILE A 356 7.34 2.02 20.34
N ALA A 357 7.25 1.37 19.19
CA ALA A 357 7.42 1.97 17.87
C ALA A 357 6.07 2.44 17.33
N VAL A 358 5.90 3.75 17.20
CA VAL A 358 4.80 4.42 16.52
C VAL A 358 5.36 5.42 15.50
N ARG A 359 4.52 5.92 14.61
CA ARG A 359 4.90 6.99 13.68
C ARG A 359 4.32 8.32 14.11
N THR A 360 5.09 9.40 13.90
CA THR A 360 4.62 10.77 14.13
C THR A 360 4.81 11.64 12.89
N GLY A 361 3.99 12.67 12.73
CA GLY A 361 4.07 13.66 11.67
C GLY A 361 2.97 13.57 10.62
N HIS A 362 3.29 13.95 9.37
CA HIS A 362 2.30 14.09 8.29
C HIS A 362 1.91 12.77 7.61
N HIS A 363 2.59 11.67 7.89
CA HIS A 363 2.38 10.33 7.28
C HIS A 363 2.38 10.35 5.75
N CYS A 364 3.15 11.25 5.11
CA CYS A 364 3.13 11.49 3.67
C CYS A 364 1.72 11.84 3.12
N ALA A 365 0.88 12.48 3.94
CA ALA A 365 -0.46 12.95 3.63
C ALA A 365 -0.65 14.38 4.17
N GLN A 366 0.24 15.29 3.81
CA GLN A 366 0.23 16.66 4.31
C GLN A 366 -1.10 17.40 4.05
N PRO A 367 -1.80 17.23 2.91
CA PRO A 367 -3.11 17.85 2.71
C PRO A 367 -4.14 17.48 3.78
N VAL A 368 -4.09 16.24 4.31
CA VAL A 368 -4.95 15.79 5.41
C VAL A 368 -4.65 16.57 6.69
N MET A 369 -3.38 16.78 7.01
CA MET A 369 -2.99 17.54 8.20
C MET A 369 -3.38 19.01 8.09
N ASN A 370 -3.23 19.59 6.88
CA ASN A 370 -3.66 20.96 6.59
C ASN A 370 -5.18 21.13 6.73
N PHE A 371 -5.97 20.14 6.30
CA PHE A 371 -7.43 20.17 6.46
C PHE A 371 -7.86 20.22 7.93
N PHE A 372 -7.19 19.48 8.80
CA PHE A 372 -7.49 19.48 10.24
C PHE A 372 -6.79 20.61 11.01
N ASP A 373 -5.97 21.42 10.35
CA ASP A 373 -5.14 22.49 10.94
C ASP A 373 -4.26 21.98 12.10
N ILE A 374 -3.52 20.88 11.83
CA ILE A 374 -2.64 20.22 12.80
C ILE A 374 -1.25 20.00 12.24
N PRO A 375 -0.19 20.01 13.09
CA PRO A 375 1.18 19.80 12.65
C PRO A 375 1.49 18.35 12.25
N GLY A 376 0.59 17.42 12.56
CA GLY A 376 0.72 15.98 12.37
C GLY A 376 -0.05 15.21 13.44
N THR A 377 0.09 13.89 13.42
CA THR A 377 -0.49 13.00 14.44
C THR A 377 0.52 11.98 14.94
N VAL A 378 0.25 11.38 16.09
CA VAL A 378 0.78 10.07 16.46
C VAL A 378 -0.10 9.04 15.77
N ARG A 379 0.51 8.08 15.04
CA ARG A 379 -0.20 6.99 14.39
C ARG A 379 0.27 5.65 14.95
N ALA A 380 -0.64 4.91 15.55
CA ALA A 380 -0.46 3.50 15.90
C ALA A 380 -1.21 2.66 14.87
N SER A 381 -0.54 1.76 14.18
CA SER A 381 -1.09 0.84 13.19
C SER A 381 -0.85 -0.60 13.62
N PHE A 382 -1.92 -1.35 13.76
CA PHE A 382 -1.90 -2.73 14.21
C PHE A 382 -1.85 -3.71 13.04
N ALA A 383 -1.32 -4.90 13.30
CA ALA A 383 -1.34 -6.03 12.39
C ALA A 383 -1.78 -7.28 13.15
N PHE A 384 -2.15 -8.30 12.41
CA PHE A 384 -2.67 -9.58 12.92
C PHE A 384 -1.77 -10.32 13.94
N TYR A 385 -0.52 -9.91 14.07
CA TYR A 385 0.41 -10.43 15.08
C TYR A 385 0.53 -9.55 16.33
N ASN A 386 -0.16 -8.42 16.41
CA ASN A 386 -0.20 -7.60 17.63
C ASN A 386 -1.20 -8.14 18.64
N THR A 387 -1.10 -7.69 19.89
CA THR A 387 -1.96 -8.18 20.98
C THR A 387 -2.63 -7.05 21.76
N LYS A 388 -3.70 -7.36 22.51
CA LYS A 388 -4.38 -6.40 23.39
C LYS A 388 -3.47 -5.96 24.55
N GLU A 389 -2.61 -6.86 25.04
CA GLU A 389 -1.62 -6.57 26.06
C GLU A 389 -0.58 -5.52 25.57
N GLU A 390 -0.18 -5.59 24.30
CA GLU A 390 0.66 -4.56 23.68
C GLU A 390 -0.06 -3.21 23.62
N ILE A 391 -1.37 -3.21 23.38
CA ILE A 391 -2.19 -1.98 23.41
C ILE A 391 -2.27 -1.42 24.82
N ASP A 392 -2.44 -2.25 25.85
CA ASP A 392 -2.42 -1.80 27.25
C ASP A 392 -1.08 -1.15 27.61
N ILE A 393 0.04 -1.77 27.24
CA ILE A 393 1.39 -1.20 27.44
C ILE A 393 1.52 0.15 26.72
N PHE A 394 1.01 0.27 25.51
CA PHE A 394 1.03 1.52 24.73
C PHE A 394 0.19 2.62 25.41
N VAL A 395 -1.03 2.30 25.83
CA VAL A 395 -1.94 3.26 26.51
C VAL A 395 -1.31 3.81 27.79
N GLU A 396 -0.71 2.93 28.62
CA GLU A 396 0.01 3.36 29.83
C GLU A 396 1.24 4.24 29.50
N ALA A 397 1.96 3.93 28.41
CA ALA A 397 3.05 4.77 27.95
C ALA A 397 2.57 6.15 27.46
N VAL A 398 1.44 6.23 26.79
CA VAL A 398 0.80 7.50 26.37
C VAL A 398 0.35 8.33 27.58
N LYS A 399 -0.28 7.70 28.60
CA LYS A 399 -0.62 8.36 29.88
C LYS A 399 0.61 8.95 30.56
N LYS A 400 1.71 8.16 30.60
CA LYS A 400 2.98 8.62 31.17
C LYS A 400 3.57 9.78 30.37
N ALA A 401 3.55 9.69 29.04
CA ALA A 401 4.02 10.77 28.17
C ALA A 401 3.24 12.07 28.44
N LYS A 402 1.91 11.99 28.53
CA LYS A 402 1.05 13.12 28.89
C LYS A 402 1.48 13.73 30.22
N GLN A 403 1.66 12.92 31.28
CA GLN A 403 2.07 13.43 32.61
C GLN A 403 3.43 14.11 32.62
N MET A 404 4.36 13.71 31.72
CA MET A 404 5.70 14.30 31.63
C MET A 404 5.70 15.60 30.82
N LEU A 405 4.71 15.84 29.98
CA LEU A 405 4.66 16.97 29.06
C LEU A 405 3.60 18.02 29.44
N SER A 406 2.74 17.73 30.43
CA SER A 406 1.75 18.65 31.03
C SER A 406 2.35 19.51 32.19
#